data_8ef578a9117a86d32330b15a17c1d9f5
#
_entry.id   8ef578a9117a86d32330b15a17c1d9f5
#
_cell.length_a   1.000
_cell.length_b   1.000
_cell.length_c   1.000
_cell.angle_alpha   90.00
_cell.angle_beta   90.00
_cell.angle_gamma   90.00
#
_symmetry.space_group_name_H-M   'P 1'
#
loop_
_entity.id
_entity.type
_entity.pdbx_description
1 polymer ?
#
loop_
_entity_poly.entity_id
_entity_poly.type
_entity_poly.pdbx_seq_one_letter_code
_entity_poly.pdbx_strand_id
1 'polypeptide(L)'
;MPVPYFHVVFTLPQQIGGLALQNAREIYTILFRAAAETLLTIAADPKRLGAAVGFLAVLHTWGQNLHLHPHLHCVVPGGGISPDGDRWVGCRKQSFFLPVQVLGSRFRNVFLIYLKEAFDQGRLQFHGEMAGLGRPAAFGALCSRARRIKWVVHAKPPFGGPEQVLKYLARYTHRVAISNSRILSIADGKVTFLWKDYADDNKTKTMTLDAVEFIRRFLLHILPAGFVRIRQFGFLANRARREKLALCRALLGAPSAAPRSALRRGRGQKNG
;
A
#
# COMPACT_ATOMS: atom_id res chain seq x y z
N MET A 1 -11.78 8.40 13.65
CA MET A 1 -13.24 8.32 13.46
C MET A 1 -13.72 7.03 14.08
N PRO A 2 -14.88 6.98 14.74
CA PRO A 2 -15.43 5.77 15.38
C PRO A 2 -16.14 4.89 14.35
N VAL A 3 -15.37 4.38 13.40
CA VAL A 3 -15.84 3.48 12.33
C VAL A 3 -14.88 2.30 12.21
N PRO A 4 -15.33 1.15 11.68
CA PRO A 4 -14.42 0.05 11.37
C PRO A 4 -13.40 0.48 10.29
N TYR A 5 -12.21 -0.12 10.30
CA TYR A 5 -11.17 0.17 9.30
C TYR A 5 -10.79 -1.10 8.57
N PHE A 6 -10.88 -1.09 7.26
CA PHE A 6 -10.50 -2.19 6.41
C PHE A 6 -9.04 -2.09 5.98
N HIS A 7 -8.41 -3.25 5.87
CA HIS A 7 -7.08 -3.40 5.32
C HIS A 7 -7.17 -3.98 3.91
N VAL A 8 -6.89 -3.14 2.91
CA VAL A 8 -6.88 -3.56 1.50
C VAL A 8 -5.45 -3.58 1.00
N VAL A 9 -5.04 -4.68 0.38
CA VAL A 9 -3.69 -4.85 -0.17
C VAL A 9 -3.75 -5.00 -1.68
N PHE A 10 -3.02 -4.15 -2.40
CA PHE A 10 -2.82 -4.23 -3.84
C PHE A 10 -1.42 -4.74 -4.13
N THR A 11 -1.30 -5.87 -4.82
CA THR A 11 -0.02 -6.52 -5.09
C THR A 11 0.32 -6.47 -6.57
N LEU A 12 1.55 -6.08 -6.91
CA LEU A 12 2.06 -6.21 -8.27
C LEU A 12 2.40 -7.67 -8.58
N PRO A 13 2.06 -8.17 -9.78
CA PRO A 13 2.46 -9.49 -10.19
C PRO A 13 3.97 -9.58 -10.44
N GLN A 14 4.53 -10.75 -10.22
CA GLN A 14 5.96 -11.01 -10.36
C GLN A 14 6.53 -10.61 -11.72
N GLN A 15 5.72 -10.72 -12.78
CA GLN A 15 6.09 -10.35 -14.15
C GLN A 15 6.48 -8.87 -14.30
N ILE A 16 6.02 -8.01 -13.39
CA ILE A 16 6.36 -6.58 -13.33
C ILE A 16 7.57 -6.33 -12.41
N GLY A 17 7.99 -7.33 -11.64
CA GLY A 17 9.06 -7.19 -10.63
C GLY A 17 10.38 -6.68 -11.19
N GLY A 18 10.87 -7.28 -12.29
CA GLY A 18 12.10 -6.84 -12.94
C GLY A 18 12.03 -5.40 -13.44
N LEU A 19 10.90 -5.01 -14.04
CA LEU A 19 10.67 -3.64 -14.49
C LEU A 19 10.64 -2.66 -13.30
N ALA A 20 10.08 -3.08 -12.16
CA ALA A 20 10.04 -2.28 -10.94
C ALA A 20 11.44 -2.04 -10.34
N LEU A 21 12.39 -2.95 -10.53
CA LEU A 21 13.78 -2.77 -10.08
C LEU A 21 14.47 -1.62 -10.83
N GLN A 22 14.35 -1.60 -12.16
CA GLN A 22 15.00 -0.59 -12.99
C GLN A 22 14.28 0.76 -12.95
N ASN A 23 12.97 0.75 -12.73
CA ASN A 23 12.09 1.92 -12.81
C ASN A 23 11.33 2.17 -11.50
N ALA A 24 11.99 2.01 -10.35
CA ALA A 24 11.34 1.98 -9.04
C ALA A 24 10.44 3.20 -8.78
N ARG A 25 10.95 4.42 -9.04
CA ARG A 25 10.18 5.67 -8.84
C ARG A 25 8.91 5.70 -9.67
N GLU A 26 9.01 5.36 -10.95
CA GLU A 26 7.90 5.39 -11.89
C GLU A 26 6.88 4.30 -11.58
N ILE A 27 7.32 3.05 -11.45
CA ILE A 27 6.45 1.90 -11.19
C ILE A 27 5.72 2.04 -9.85
N TYR A 28 6.39 2.50 -8.81
CA TYR A 28 5.73 2.71 -7.51
C TYR A 28 4.77 3.91 -7.54
N THR A 29 5.05 4.93 -8.34
CA THR A 29 4.11 6.04 -8.55
C THR A 29 2.86 5.56 -9.29
N ILE A 30 3.02 4.75 -10.34
CA ILE A 30 1.91 4.11 -11.06
C ILE A 30 1.11 3.21 -10.10
N LEU A 31 1.78 2.43 -9.25
CA LEU A 31 1.13 1.56 -8.28
C LEU A 31 0.22 2.34 -7.33
N PHE A 32 0.70 3.45 -6.76
CA PHE A 32 -0.10 4.34 -5.93
C PHE A 32 -1.29 4.95 -6.68
N ARG A 33 -1.04 5.45 -7.90
CA ARG A 33 -2.07 6.09 -8.74
C ARG A 33 -3.16 5.10 -9.13
N ALA A 34 -2.79 3.90 -9.58
CA ALA A 34 -3.73 2.86 -9.98
C ALA A 34 -4.58 2.33 -8.81
N ALA A 35 -3.96 2.10 -7.65
CA ALA A 35 -4.69 1.68 -6.45
C ALA A 35 -5.65 2.76 -5.96
N ALA A 36 -5.22 4.03 -5.98
CA ALA A 36 -6.06 5.15 -5.57
C ALA A 36 -7.26 5.32 -6.48
N GLU A 37 -7.06 5.37 -7.79
CA GLU A 37 -8.16 5.47 -8.74
C GLU A 37 -9.12 4.29 -8.62
N THR A 38 -8.59 3.08 -8.46
CA THR A 38 -9.42 1.88 -8.28
C THR A 38 -10.33 2.00 -7.06
N LEU A 39 -9.77 2.32 -5.89
CA LEU A 39 -10.57 2.42 -4.66
C LEU A 39 -11.59 3.55 -4.73
N LEU A 40 -11.16 4.73 -5.19
CA LEU A 40 -12.03 5.90 -5.26
C LEU A 40 -13.20 5.69 -6.23
N THR A 41 -12.93 5.12 -7.41
CA THR A 41 -13.98 4.89 -8.42
C THR A 41 -14.97 3.80 -8.00
N ILE A 42 -14.46 2.66 -7.48
CA ILE A 42 -15.34 1.55 -7.10
C ILE A 42 -16.16 1.89 -5.85
N ALA A 43 -15.61 2.68 -4.92
CA ALA A 43 -16.34 3.15 -3.76
C ALA A 43 -17.43 4.18 -4.12
N ALA A 44 -17.18 5.04 -5.10
CA ALA A 44 -18.14 6.04 -5.57
C ALA A 44 -19.32 5.42 -6.36
N ASP A 45 -19.16 4.20 -6.91
CA ASP A 45 -20.23 3.51 -7.63
C ASP A 45 -21.45 3.27 -6.72
N PRO A 46 -22.66 3.81 -7.07
CA PRO A 46 -23.89 3.62 -6.28
C PRO A 46 -24.29 2.15 -6.09
N LYS A 47 -23.92 1.28 -7.04
CA LYS A 47 -24.15 -0.17 -6.93
C LYS A 47 -23.25 -0.83 -5.87
N ARG A 48 -22.25 -0.13 -5.36
CA ARG A 48 -21.26 -0.60 -4.37
C ARG A 48 -21.44 0.11 -3.04
N LEU A 49 -20.62 1.11 -2.75
CA LEU A 49 -20.75 1.92 -1.55
C LEU A 49 -21.54 3.22 -1.80
N GLY A 50 -21.38 3.83 -2.98
CA GLY A 50 -22.03 5.08 -3.35
C GLY A 50 -21.50 6.29 -2.56
N ALA A 51 -20.23 6.30 -2.20
CA ALA A 51 -19.67 7.34 -1.36
C ALA A 51 -18.21 7.69 -1.71
N ALA A 52 -17.84 8.93 -1.42
CA ALA A 52 -16.47 9.39 -1.49
C ALA A 52 -15.68 8.87 -0.28
N VAL A 53 -14.69 8.02 -0.51
CA VAL A 53 -13.83 7.47 0.54
C VAL A 53 -12.52 8.24 0.65
N GLY A 54 -11.82 8.05 1.78
CA GLY A 54 -10.45 8.50 1.95
C GLY A 54 -9.64 7.40 2.65
N PHE A 55 -8.37 7.26 2.29
CA PHE A 55 -7.53 6.22 2.85
C PHE A 55 -6.06 6.63 2.90
N LEU A 56 -5.31 5.88 3.69
CA LEU A 56 -3.86 5.97 3.77
C LEU A 56 -3.28 4.73 3.11
N ALA A 57 -2.29 4.92 2.22
CA ALA A 57 -1.57 3.84 1.56
C ALA A 57 -0.09 3.85 1.94
N VAL A 58 0.47 2.68 2.23
CA VAL A 58 1.87 2.48 2.60
C VAL A 58 2.49 1.49 1.62
N LEU A 59 3.58 1.88 0.96
CA LEU A 59 4.34 1.01 0.07
C LEU A 59 5.22 0.05 0.86
N HIS A 60 5.14 -1.23 0.53
CA HIS A 60 6.11 -2.26 0.86
C HIS A 60 6.67 -2.87 -0.42
N THR A 61 7.94 -3.22 -0.41
CA THR A 61 8.63 -3.80 -1.58
C THR A 61 9.09 -5.22 -1.35
N TRP A 62 8.91 -5.77 -0.12
CA TRP A 62 9.46 -7.07 0.28
C TRP A 62 8.40 -8.10 0.66
N GLY A 63 8.68 -9.36 0.33
CA GLY A 63 8.05 -10.51 0.93
C GLY A 63 8.75 -10.95 2.23
N GLN A 64 8.23 -11.97 2.91
CA GLN A 64 8.80 -12.50 4.15
C GLN A 64 10.21 -13.09 3.97
N ASN A 65 10.52 -13.57 2.77
CA ASN A 65 11.80 -14.14 2.36
C ASN A 65 12.74 -13.13 1.68
N LEU A 66 12.49 -11.85 1.83
CA LEU A 66 13.25 -10.74 1.23
C LEU A 66 13.23 -10.71 -0.30
N HIS A 67 12.33 -11.45 -0.96
CA HIS A 67 12.14 -11.26 -2.40
C HIS A 67 11.41 -9.96 -2.69
N LEU A 68 11.72 -9.38 -3.85
CA LEU A 68 11.02 -8.19 -4.33
C LEU A 68 9.55 -8.51 -4.56
N HIS A 69 8.69 -7.84 -3.83
CA HIS A 69 7.24 -8.03 -3.86
C HIS A 69 6.50 -6.71 -3.60
N PRO A 70 6.50 -5.78 -4.58
CA PRO A 70 5.90 -4.47 -4.38
C PRO A 70 4.38 -4.58 -4.17
N HIS A 71 3.91 -4.00 -3.07
CA HIS A 71 2.50 -3.99 -2.74
C HIS A 71 2.16 -2.79 -1.85
N LEU A 72 0.90 -2.36 -1.91
CA LEU A 72 0.38 -1.28 -1.09
C LEU A 72 -0.54 -1.83 -0.01
N HIS A 73 -0.29 -1.42 1.22
CA HIS A 73 -1.21 -1.58 2.32
C HIS A 73 -2.09 -0.33 2.43
N CYS A 74 -3.37 -0.46 2.14
CA CYS A 74 -4.33 0.63 2.25
C CYS A 74 -5.18 0.45 3.50
N VAL A 75 -5.23 1.47 4.36
CA VAL A 75 -6.12 1.52 5.53
C VAL A 75 -7.28 2.45 5.20
N VAL A 76 -8.47 1.87 5.09
CA VAL A 76 -9.67 2.54 4.59
C VAL A 76 -10.74 2.53 5.67
N PRO A 77 -11.29 3.69 6.09
CA PRO A 77 -12.47 3.73 6.94
C PRO A 77 -13.66 3.00 6.30
N GLY A 78 -14.45 2.31 7.09
CA GLY A 78 -15.60 1.55 6.63
C GLY A 78 -16.80 2.43 6.28
N GLY A 79 -16.63 3.29 5.30
CA GLY A 79 -17.64 4.19 4.79
C GLY A 79 -17.02 5.42 4.14
N GLY A 80 -17.87 6.34 3.73
CA GLY A 80 -17.49 7.57 3.05
C GLY A 80 -18.54 8.66 3.15
N ILE A 81 -18.23 9.82 2.60
CA ILE A 81 -19.13 10.97 2.51
C ILE A 81 -20.04 10.73 1.30
N SER A 82 -21.35 10.88 1.47
CA SER A 82 -22.33 10.82 0.38
C SER A 82 -22.02 11.86 -0.72
N PRO A 83 -22.49 11.66 -1.96
CA PRO A 83 -22.23 12.60 -3.07
C PRO A 83 -22.70 14.02 -2.80
N ASP A 84 -23.82 14.19 -2.09
CA ASP A 84 -24.37 15.47 -1.64
C ASP A 84 -23.60 16.08 -0.45
N GLY A 85 -22.79 15.28 0.26
CA GLY A 85 -21.95 15.73 1.36
C GLY A 85 -22.67 15.80 2.71
N ASP A 86 -23.92 15.38 2.82
CA ASP A 86 -24.81 15.59 3.96
C ASP A 86 -24.87 14.42 4.95
N ARG A 87 -24.37 13.24 4.60
CA ARG A 87 -24.39 12.05 5.45
C ARG A 87 -23.16 11.17 5.31
N TRP A 88 -22.91 10.36 6.33
CA TRP A 88 -21.96 9.28 6.27
C TRP A 88 -22.62 8.01 5.74
N VAL A 89 -22.09 7.47 4.65
CA VAL A 89 -22.53 6.19 4.08
C VAL A 89 -21.63 5.09 4.61
N GLY A 90 -22.13 4.27 5.53
CA GLY A 90 -21.42 3.12 6.09
C GLY A 90 -21.42 1.92 5.16
N CYS A 91 -20.51 0.99 5.35
CA CYS A 91 -20.49 -0.29 4.66
C CYS A 91 -21.77 -1.09 5.00
N ARG A 92 -22.40 -1.69 3.99
CA ARG A 92 -23.64 -2.48 4.17
C ARG A 92 -23.48 -3.67 5.10
N LYS A 93 -22.28 -4.26 5.14
CA LYS A 93 -21.91 -5.35 6.06
C LYS A 93 -20.63 -4.96 6.78
N GLN A 94 -20.58 -5.12 8.09
CA GLN A 94 -19.41 -4.75 8.89
C GLN A 94 -18.13 -5.52 8.52
N SER A 95 -18.27 -6.73 7.98
CA SER A 95 -17.14 -7.58 7.56
C SER A 95 -16.76 -7.43 6.08
N PHE A 96 -17.49 -6.64 5.29
CA PHE A 96 -17.29 -6.55 3.85
C PHE A 96 -17.21 -5.10 3.40
N PHE A 97 -16.11 -4.73 2.74
CA PHE A 97 -15.89 -3.39 2.19
C PHE A 97 -16.32 -3.31 0.71
N LEU A 98 -15.52 -3.90 -0.16
CA LEU A 98 -15.72 -3.90 -1.62
C LEU A 98 -15.32 -5.25 -2.21
N PRO A 99 -15.91 -5.69 -3.36
CA PRO A 99 -15.59 -6.99 -3.96
C PRO A 99 -14.17 -7.00 -4.52
N VAL A 100 -13.31 -7.84 -3.94
CA VAL A 100 -11.87 -7.92 -4.28
C VAL A 100 -11.61 -8.30 -5.74
N GLN A 101 -12.49 -9.08 -6.36
CA GLN A 101 -12.39 -9.44 -7.78
C GLN A 101 -12.58 -8.22 -8.69
N VAL A 102 -13.54 -7.36 -8.36
CA VAL A 102 -13.78 -6.11 -9.09
C VAL A 102 -12.62 -5.14 -8.90
N LEU A 103 -12.13 -5.01 -7.65
CA LEU A 103 -10.93 -4.23 -7.36
C LEU A 103 -9.72 -4.74 -8.13
N GLY A 104 -9.48 -6.06 -8.16
CA GLY A 104 -8.34 -6.66 -8.87
C GLY A 104 -8.40 -6.44 -10.38
N SER A 105 -9.57 -6.61 -10.99
CA SER A 105 -9.76 -6.40 -12.42
C SER A 105 -9.56 -4.94 -12.82
N ARG A 106 -10.14 -3.99 -12.07
CA ARG A 106 -9.94 -2.57 -12.35
C ARG A 106 -8.51 -2.13 -12.09
N PHE A 107 -7.90 -2.54 -10.98
CA PHE A 107 -6.52 -2.22 -10.65
C PHE A 107 -5.55 -2.66 -11.75
N ARG A 108 -5.69 -3.90 -12.25
CA ARG A 108 -4.92 -4.40 -13.39
C ARG A 108 -5.05 -3.50 -14.61
N ASN A 109 -6.29 -3.17 -15.00
CA ASN A 109 -6.54 -2.38 -16.20
C ASN A 109 -5.97 -0.98 -16.07
N VAL A 110 -6.21 -0.29 -14.96
CA VAL A 110 -5.71 1.07 -14.71
C VAL A 110 -4.18 1.09 -14.63
N PHE A 111 -3.58 0.11 -13.93
CA PHE A 111 -2.12 -0.01 -13.86
C PHE A 111 -1.49 -0.17 -15.25
N LEU A 112 -2.02 -1.07 -16.08
CA LEU A 112 -1.50 -1.31 -17.42
C LEU A 112 -1.70 -0.13 -18.37
N ILE A 113 -2.76 0.67 -18.19
CA ILE A 113 -2.94 1.94 -18.92
C ILE A 113 -1.82 2.91 -18.55
N TYR A 114 -1.58 3.14 -17.26
CA TYR A 114 -0.52 4.05 -16.81
C TYR A 114 0.89 3.54 -17.15
N LEU A 115 1.08 2.22 -17.13
CA LEU A 115 2.34 1.62 -17.53
C LEU A 115 2.61 1.84 -19.02
N LYS A 116 1.59 1.70 -19.87
CA LYS A 116 1.70 2.00 -21.30
C LYS A 116 1.94 3.49 -21.54
N GLU A 117 1.22 4.36 -20.86
CA GLU A 117 1.44 5.82 -20.92
C GLU A 117 2.90 6.18 -20.56
N ALA A 118 3.45 5.56 -19.51
CA ALA A 118 4.85 5.77 -19.12
C ALA A 118 5.85 5.30 -20.19
N PHE A 119 5.55 4.19 -20.85
CA PHE A 119 6.34 3.68 -21.97
C PHE A 119 6.29 4.63 -23.17
N ASP A 120 5.10 5.01 -23.60
CA ASP A 120 4.88 5.87 -24.77
C ASP A 120 5.53 7.27 -24.58
N GLN A 121 5.63 7.73 -23.33
CA GLN A 121 6.27 9.01 -22.95
C GLN A 121 7.78 8.87 -22.68
N GLY A 122 8.38 7.69 -22.90
CA GLY A 122 9.80 7.48 -22.69
C GLY A 122 10.26 7.57 -21.22
N ARG A 123 9.34 7.41 -20.25
CA ARG A 123 9.65 7.51 -18.82
C ARG A 123 10.22 6.23 -18.22
N LEU A 124 10.28 5.14 -19.01
CA LEU A 124 10.82 3.85 -18.57
C LEU A 124 12.20 3.62 -19.16
N GLN A 125 13.08 3.06 -18.36
CA GLN A 125 14.43 2.66 -18.75
C GLN A 125 14.52 1.13 -18.85
N PHE A 126 15.33 0.65 -19.79
CA PHE A 126 15.50 -0.77 -20.07
C PHE A 126 16.99 -1.07 -20.29
N HIS A 127 17.61 -1.78 -19.34
CA HIS A 127 19.03 -2.10 -19.37
C HIS A 127 19.26 -3.61 -19.24
N GLY A 128 20.44 -4.08 -19.68
CA GLY A 128 20.85 -5.48 -19.58
C GLY A 128 19.84 -6.42 -20.24
N GLU A 129 19.43 -7.47 -19.55
CA GLU A 129 18.47 -8.46 -20.03
C GLU A 129 17.11 -7.88 -20.40
N MET A 130 16.76 -6.70 -19.85
CA MET A 130 15.49 -6.03 -20.15
C MET A 130 15.57 -5.05 -21.32
N ALA A 131 16.75 -4.83 -21.93
CA ALA A 131 16.93 -3.87 -23.03
C ALA A 131 15.96 -4.13 -24.19
N GLY A 132 15.66 -5.42 -24.47
CA GLY A 132 14.70 -5.83 -25.49
C GLY A 132 13.28 -5.31 -25.28
N LEU A 133 12.88 -5.00 -24.04
CA LEU A 133 11.56 -4.46 -23.72
C LEU A 133 11.38 -2.97 -24.15
N GLY A 134 12.45 -2.29 -24.52
CA GLY A 134 12.35 -0.95 -25.12
C GLY A 134 11.67 -0.95 -26.47
N ARG A 135 11.52 -2.11 -27.13
CA ARG A 135 10.81 -2.23 -28.42
C ARG A 135 9.29 -2.33 -28.17
N PRO A 136 8.45 -1.56 -28.90
CA PRO A 136 7.00 -1.52 -28.70
C PRO A 136 6.33 -2.92 -28.73
N ALA A 137 6.73 -3.79 -29.64
CA ALA A 137 6.18 -5.15 -29.75
C ALA A 137 6.49 -6.00 -28.52
N ALA A 138 7.72 -5.96 -28.00
CA ALA A 138 8.13 -6.72 -26.81
C ALA A 138 7.44 -6.20 -25.54
N PHE A 139 7.32 -4.87 -25.40
CA PHE A 139 6.60 -4.25 -24.31
C PHE A 139 5.10 -4.58 -24.37
N GLY A 140 4.48 -4.51 -25.54
CA GLY A 140 3.10 -4.94 -25.77
C GLY A 140 2.85 -6.39 -25.38
N ALA A 141 3.79 -7.30 -25.70
CA ALA A 141 3.72 -8.70 -25.28
C ALA A 141 3.82 -8.85 -23.76
N LEU A 142 4.68 -8.10 -23.07
CA LEU A 142 4.72 -8.06 -21.60
C LEU A 142 3.38 -7.63 -21.01
N CYS A 143 2.80 -6.53 -21.49
CA CYS A 143 1.50 -6.04 -21.05
C CYS A 143 0.38 -7.05 -21.31
N SER A 144 0.39 -7.72 -22.44
CA SER A 144 -0.58 -8.76 -22.79
C SER A 144 -0.49 -9.96 -21.86
N ARG A 145 0.73 -10.44 -21.54
CA ARG A 145 0.93 -11.50 -20.53
C ARG A 145 0.44 -11.06 -19.15
N ALA A 146 0.81 -9.85 -18.72
CA ALA A 146 0.38 -9.31 -17.42
C ALA A 146 -1.15 -9.15 -17.33
N ARG A 147 -1.85 -8.91 -18.45
CA ARG A 147 -3.31 -8.82 -18.51
C ARG A 147 -4.02 -10.16 -18.33
N ARG A 148 -3.41 -11.26 -18.75
CA ARG A 148 -4.01 -12.60 -18.69
C ARG A 148 -3.94 -13.24 -17.30
N ILE A 149 -3.05 -12.80 -16.45
CA ILE A 149 -2.91 -13.33 -15.10
C ILE A 149 -3.87 -12.64 -14.12
N LYS A 150 -4.16 -13.33 -13.01
CA LYS A 150 -4.95 -12.79 -11.92
C LYS A 150 -4.08 -11.83 -11.09
N TRP A 151 -4.53 -10.58 -10.97
CA TRP A 151 -3.93 -9.62 -10.04
C TRP A 151 -4.58 -9.72 -8.67
N VAL A 152 -3.75 -9.83 -7.65
CA VAL A 152 -4.21 -10.12 -6.31
C VAL A 152 -4.52 -8.85 -5.56
N VAL A 153 -5.78 -8.71 -5.13
CA VAL A 153 -6.21 -7.73 -4.15
C VAL A 153 -6.80 -8.51 -2.97
N HIS A 154 -6.32 -8.21 -1.77
CA HIS A 154 -6.86 -8.75 -0.53
C HIS A 154 -7.57 -7.65 0.24
N ALA A 155 -8.76 -7.96 0.78
CA ALA A 155 -9.42 -7.14 1.78
C ALA A 155 -9.63 -8.00 3.03
N LYS A 156 -9.02 -7.61 4.13
CA LYS A 156 -9.21 -8.28 5.42
C LYS A 156 -10.39 -7.65 6.15
N PRO A 157 -11.10 -8.44 6.98
CA PRO A 157 -12.11 -7.92 7.90
C PRO A 157 -11.56 -6.73 8.70
N PRO A 158 -12.44 -5.85 9.18
CA PRO A 158 -11.99 -4.63 9.85
C PRO A 158 -11.17 -4.93 11.10
N PHE A 159 -10.16 -4.10 11.32
CA PHE A 159 -9.51 -4.03 12.62
C PHE A 159 -10.52 -3.55 13.66
N GLY A 160 -10.36 -3.95 14.91
CA GLY A 160 -10.95 -3.22 16.02
C GLY A 160 -10.47 -1.76 15.96
N GLY A 161 -11.27 -0.81 16.33
CA GLY A 161 -11.11 0.65 16.41
C GLY A 161 -9.80 1.38 16.04
N PRO A 162 -9.75 2.70 16.23
CA PRO A 162 -8.63 3.56 15.80
C PRO A 162 -7.27 3.19 16.39
N GLU A 163 -7.25 2.65 17.62
CA GLU A 163 -6.01 2.28 18.31
C GLU A 163 -5.28 1.12 17.63
N GLN A 164 -6.02 0.11 17.15
CA GLN A 164 -5.45 -1.01 16.41
C GLN A 164 -4.89 -0.54 15.06
N VAL A 165 -5.56 0.44 14.42
CA VAL A 165 -5.06 1.09 13.20
C VAL A 165 -3.74 1.80 13.48
N LEU A 166 -3.65 2.55 14.58
CA LEU A 166 -2.41 3.23 14.97
C LEU A 166 -1.28 2.25 15.28
N LYS A 167 -1.57 1.18 16.04
CA LYS A 167 -0.60 0.10 16.29
C LYS A 167 -0.16 -0.59 15.00
N TYR A 168 -1.10 -0.82 14.09
CA TYR A 168 -0.82 -1.38 12.77
C TYR A 168 0.09 -0.44 11.96
N LEU A 169 -0.27 0.83 11.83
CA LEU A 169 0.51 1.83 11.10
C LEU A 169 1.91 2.00 11.71
N ALA A 170 2.04 2.07 13.02
CA ALA A 170 3.34 2.15 13.70
C ALA A 170 4.26 0.97 13.32
N ARG A 171 3.71 -0.24 13.20
CA ARG A 171 4.48 -1.40 12.74
C ARG A 171 4.97 -1.26 11.30
N TYR A 172 4.23 -0.59 10.43
CA TYR A 172 4.55 -0.50 9.00
C TYR A 172 5.32 0.77 8.62
N THR A 173 5.23 1.84 9.42
CA THR A 173 5.96 3.09 9.16
C THR A 173 7.44 3.00 9.49
N HIS A 174 7.82 2.15 10.47
CA HIS A 174 9.21 2.00 10.93
C HIS A 174 9.89 0.71 10.43
N ARG A 175 9.18 -0.17 9.70
CA ARG A 175 9.79 -1.43 9.26
C ARG A 175 10.73 -1.24 8.07
N VAL A 176 11.93 -1.71 8.24
CA VAL A 176 12.85 -2.20 7.21
C VAL A 176 12.41 -3.61 6.76
N ALA A 177 12.96 -4.10 5.67
CA ALA A 177 12.59 -5.39 5.09
C ALA A 177 12.64 -6.58 6.07
N ILE A 178 13.51 -6.52 7.08
CA ILE A 178 13.64 -7.52 8.15
C ILE A 178 13.91 -6.83 9.48
N SER A 179 13.34 -7.33 10.59
CA SER A 179 13.68 -6.88 11.95
C SER A 179 14.85 -7.69 12.51
N ASN A 180 15.66 -7.08 13.37
CA ASN A 180 16.79 -7.76 14.01
C ASN A 180 16.34 -9.03 14.76
N SER A 181 15.14 -9.04 15.36
CA SER A 181 14.58 -10.21 16.06
C SER A 181 14.31 -11.41 15.16
N ARG A 182 14.37 -11.25 13.84
CA ARG A 182 14.23 -12.35 12.89
C ARG A 182 15.58 -12.94 12.49
N ILE A 183 16.68 -12.26 12.72
CA ILE A 183 18.04 -12.76 12.44
C ILE A 183 18.44 -13.67 13.58
N LEU A 184 18.74 -14.94 13.26
CA LEU A 184 19.12 -15.96 14.23
C LEU A 184 20.63 -16.03 14.40
N SER A 185 21.37 -15.98 13.29
CA SER A 185 22.85 -16.02 13.31
C SER A 185 23.47 -15.33 12.10
N ILE A 186 24.67 -14.83 12.29
CA ILE A 186 25.57 -14.34 11.24
C ILE A 186 26.91 -15.00 11.51
N ALA A 187 27.24 -16.04 10.76
CA ALA A 187 28.46 -16.83 10.94
C ALA A 187 28.88 -17.47 9.62
N ASP A 188 30.15 -17.73 9.46
CA ASP A 188 30.74 -18.43 8.31
C ASP A 188 30.29 -17.87 6.95
N GLY A 189 30.20 -16.54 6.84
CA GLY A 189 29.80 -15.88 5.61
C GLY A 189 28.31 -16.05 5.27
N LYS A 190 27.47 -16.52 6.21
CA LYS A 190 26.04 -16.78 6.02
C LYS A 190 25.19 -16.02 7.02
N VAL A 191 23.94 -15.71 6.62
CA VAL A 191 22.92 -15.12 7.46
C VAL A 191 21.73 -16.06 7.54
N THR A 192 21.37 -16.47 8.75
CA THR A 192 20.20 -17.33 9.02
C THR A 192 19.12 -16.50 9.69
N PHE A 193 17.89 -16.58 9.16
CA PHE A 193 16.77 -15.79 9.67
C PHE A 193 15.43 -16.51 9.57
N LEU A 194 14.47 -16.09 10.39
CA LEU A 194 13.10 -16.57 10.40
C LEU A 194 12.25 -15.86 9.32
N TRP A 195 11.41 -16.63 8.64
CA TRP A 195 10.40 -16.09 7.71
C TRP A 195 9.09 -16.86 7.82
N LYS A 196 7.97 -16.19 7.51
CA LYS A 196 6.65 -16.82 7.46
C LYS A 196 6.34 -17.27 6.03
N ASP A 197 6.05 -18.55 5.87
CA ASP A 197 5.58 -19.11 4.61
C ASP A 197 4.04 -19.05 4.57
N TYR A 198 3.52 -18.07 3.83
CA TYR A 198 2.07 -17.89 3.67
C TYR A 198 1.41 -18.97 2.80
N ALA A 199 2.18 -19.71 2.00
CA ALA A 199 1.69 -20.84 1.21
C ALA A 199 1.58 -22.12 2.03
N ASP A 200 2.31 -22.20 3.16
CA ASP A 200 2.28 -23.32 4.10
C ASP A 200 1.71 -22.83 5.45
N ASP A 201 0.43 -22.50 5.47
CA ASP A 201 -0.38 -22.12 6.65
C ASP A 201 0.27 -21.13 7.61
N ASN A 202 1.02 -20.16 7.07
CA ASN A 202 1.77 -19.18 7.85
C ASN A 202 2.84 -19.77 8.78
N LYS A 203 3.34 -20.96 8.51
CA LYS A 203 4.40 -21.57 9.30
C LYS A 203 5.64 -20.71 9.32
N THR A 204 6.26 -20.62 10.49
CA THR A 204 7.56 -19.99 10.63
C THR A 204 8.63 -20.97 10.23
N LYS A 205 9.42 -20.61 9.23
CA LYS A 205 10.54 -21.39 8.69
C LYS A 205 11.84 -20.63 8.85
N THR A 206 12.95 -21.36 8.78
CA THR A 206 14.29 -20.80 8.79
C THR A 206 14.82 -20.76 7.35
N MET A 207 15.54 -19.68 7.00
CA MET A 207 16.24 -19.53 5.74
C MET A 207 17.67 -19.11 6.02
N THR A 208 18.62 -19.78 5.35
CA THR A 208 20.03 -19.42 5.38
C THR A 208 20.45 -18.98 3.99
N LEU A 209 21.06 -17.83 3.89
CA LEU A 209 21.60 -17.24 2.65
C LEU A 209 23.05 -16.91 2.86
N ASP A 210 23.84 -16.94 1.77
CA ASP A 210 25.16 -16.30 1.77
C ASP A 210 25.02 -14.81 2.11
N ALA A 211 25.96 -14.26 2.85
CA ALA A 211 25.88 -12.86 3.33
C ALA A 211 25.72 -11.87 2.17
N VAL A 212 26.40 -12.09 1.05
CA VAL A 212 26.30 -11.27 -0.16
C VAL A 212 24.88 -11.31 -0.73
N GLU A 213 24.27 -12.51 -0.83
CA GLU A 213 22.90 -12.67 -1.33
C GLU A 213 21.86 -12.04 -0.37
N PHE A 214 22.06 -12.18 0.95
CA PHE A 214 21.21 -11.51 1.94
C PHE A 214 21.28 -9.99 1.78
N ILE A 215 22.49 -9.42 1.68
CA ILE A 215 22.69 -7.98 1.45
C ILE A 215 22.05 -7.56 0.12
N ARG A 216 22.29 -8.31 -0.95
CA ARG A 216 21.69 -8.02 -2.26
C ARG A 216 20.17 -7.95 -2.16
N ARG A 217 19.52 -8.95 -1.55
CA ARG A 217 18.05 -8.92 -1.35
C ARG A 217 17.61 -7.74 -0.49
N PHE A 218 18.32 -7.44 0.59
CA PHE A 218 18.01 -6.31 1.45
C PHE A 218 18.08 -4.97 0.70
N LEU A 219 19.11 -4.78 -0.12
CA LEU A 219 19.31 -3.55 -0.90
C LEU A 219 18.24 -3.32 -1.97
N LEU A 220 17.59 -4.37 -2.49
CA LEU A 220 16.46 -4.24 -3.44
C LEU A 220 15.27 -3.45 -2.85
N HIS A 221 15.23 -3.28 -1.53
CA HIS A 221 14.13 -2.60 -0.84
C HIS A 221 14.42 -1.15 -0.48
N ILE A 222 15.62 -0.67 -0.82
CA ILE A 222 15.96 0.75 -0.69
C ILE A 222 15.14 1.53 -1.71
N LEU A 223 14.37 2.49 -1.22
CA LEU A 223 13.55 3.34 -2.07
C LEU A 223 14.39 4.47 -2.69
N PRO A 224 14.01 4.96 -3.87
CA PRO A 224 14.67 6.12 -4.47
C PRO A 224 14.70 7.33 -3.51
N ALA A 225 15.78 8.10 -3.53
CA ALA A 225 15.94 9.28 -2.67
C ALA A 225 14.71 10.21 -2.77
N GLY A 226 14.18 10.64 -1.62
CA GLY A 226 13.00 11.50 -1.55
C GLY A 226 11.67 10.85 -1.96
N PHE A 227 11.62 9.52 -2.16
CA PHE A 227 10.38 8.85 -2.48
C PHE A 227 9.43 8.78 -1.27
N VAL A 228 8.25 9.37 -1.41
CA VAL A 228 7.23 9.38 -0.34
C VAL A 228 6.52 8.03 -0.31
N ARG A 229 6.85 7.22 0.71
CA ARG A 229 6.36 5.86 0.92
C ARG A 229 4.93 5.78 1.47
N ILE A 230 4.47 6.84 2.13
CA ILE A 230 3.14 6.91 2.75
C ILE A 230 2.37 8.03 2.07
N ARG A 231 1.23 7.71 1.47
CA ARG A 231 0.39 8.70 0.77
C ARG A 231 -1.05 8.63 1.25
N GLN A 232 -1.72 9.77 1.20
CA GLN A 232 -3.12 9.92 1.62
C GLN A 232 -3.98 10.32 0.42
N PHE A 233 -5.16 9.71 0.33
CA PHE A 233 -6.05 9.84 -0.82
C PHE A 233 -7.49 10.14 -0.41
N GLY A 234 -8.30 10.62 -1.38
CA GLY A 234 -9.69 10.97 -1.19
C GLY A 234 -9.85 12.09 -0.15
N PHE A 235 -10.81 11.95 0.76
CA PHE A 235 -11.03 12.97 1.79
C PHE A 235 -9.90 13.06 2.84
N LEU A 236 -8.94 12.12 2.85
CA LEU A 236 -7.72 12.19 3.66
C LEU A 236 -6.57 12.91 2.96
N ALA A 237 -6.70 13.31 1.68
CA ALA A 237 -5.66 14.03 0.95
C ALA A 237 -5.31 15.35 1.66
N ASN A 238 -4.01 15.69 1.69
CA ASN A 238 -3.47 16.78 2.51
C ASN A 238 -4.20 18.12 2.35
N ARG A 239 -4.56 18.47 1.10
CA ARG A 239 -5.18 19.78 0.78
C ARG A 239 -6.57 19.99 1.42
N ALA A 240 -7.35 18.92 1.63
CA ALA A 240 -8.73 19.00 2.15
C ALA A 240 -8.91 18.24 3.47
N ARG A 241 -7.85 17.62 4.01
CA ARG A 241 -7.94 16.70 5.15
C ARG A 241 -8.58 17.31 6.40
N ARG A 242 -8.19 18.54 6.76
CA ARG A 242 -8.69 19.18 7.98
C ARG A 242 -10.21 19.39 7.91
N GLU A 243 -10.66 20.00 6.83
CA GLU A 243 -12.07 20.27 6.57
C GLU A 243 -12.89 18.98 6.48
N LYS A 244 -12.45 18.06 5.62
CA LYS A 244 -13.15 16.79 5.37
C LYS A 244 -13.19 15.89 6.60
N LEU A 245 -12.16 15.87 7.46
CA LEU A 245 -12.22 15.15 8.73
C LEU A 245 -13.17 15.79 9.74
N ALA A 246 -13.26 17.13 9.76
CA ALA A 246 -14.25 17.82 10.59
C ALA A 246 -15.68 17.47 10.14
N LEU A 247 -15.93 17.50 8.83
CA LEU A 247 -17.20 17.07 8.25
C LEU A 247 -17.52 15.61 8.60
N CYS A 248 -16.59 14.68 8.40
CA CYS A 248 -16.79 13.27 8.73
C CYS A 248 -17.15 13.07 10.22
N ARG A 249 -16.52 13.82 11.13
CA ARG A 249 -16.85 13.76 12.57
C ARG A 249 -18.25 14.26 12.85
N ALA A 250 -18.61 15.40 12.26
CA ALA A 250 -19.97 15.96 12.38
C ALA A 250 -21.03 14.97 11.89
N LEU A 251 -20.83 14.41 10.70
CA LEU A 251 -21.74 13.40 10.12
C LEU A 251 -21.85 12.10 10.92
N LEU A 252 -20.82 11.78 11.73
CA LEU A 252 -20.80 10.60 12.60
C LEU A 252 -21.25 10.91 14.04
N GLY A 253 -21.65 12.14 14.37
CA GLY A 253 -21.97 12.56 15.73
C GLY A 253 -20.78 12.44 16.70
N ALA A 254 -19.54 12.45 16.19
CA ALA A 254 -18.35 12.26 17.00
C ALA A 254 -17.83 13.60 17.53
N PRO A 255 -17.29 13.67 18.78
CA PRO A 255 -16.77 14.91 19.33
C PRO A 255 -15.66 15.52 18.46
N SER A 256 -15.63 16.84 18.40
CA SER A 256 -14.56 17.59 17.72
C SER A 256 -13.20 17.23 18.34
N ALA A 257 -12.17 17.11 17.52
CA ALA A 257 -10.82 16.90 18.05
C ALA A 257 -10.38 18.16 18.84
N ALA A 258 -9.95 17.97 20.09
CA ALA A 258 -9.38 19.06 20.88
C ALA A 258 -8.23 19.76 20.10
N PRO A 259 -8.13 21.08 20.15
CA PRO A 259 -7.07 21.81 19.47
C PRO A 259 -5.69 21.37 20.00
N ARG A 260 -4.73 21.19 19.09
CA ARG A 260 -3.34 20.75 19.41
C ARG A 260 -2.56 21.67 20.37
N SER A 261 -3.09 22.84 20.72
CA SER A 261 -2.46 23.77 21.65
C SER A 261 -2.34 23.26 23.09
N ALA A 262 -3.15 22.28 23.50
CA ALA A 262 -3.12 21.74 24.86
C ALA A 262 -1.94 20.77 25.12
N LEU A 263 -1.29 20.25 24.11
CA LEU A 263 -0.19 19.26 24.24
C LEU A 263 1.22 19.88 24.31
N ARG A 264 1.38 21.22 24.15
CA ARG A 264 2.68 21.90 24.22
C ARG A 264 3.03 22.51 25.57
N ARG A 265 2.15 22.48 26.58
CA ARG A 265 2.38 23.10 27.88
C ARG A 265 2.90 22.17 28.99
N GLY A 266 3.50 21.04 28.64
CA GLY A 266 4.02 20.06 29.63
C GLY A 266 5.54 19.84 29.63
N ARG A 267 6.33 20.74 28.98
CA ARG A 267 7.81 20.65 29.06
C ARG A 267 8.40 22.03 29.35
N GLY A 268 8.49 22.36 30.61
CA GLY A 268 9.20 23.57 31.02
C GLY A 268 8.93 23.96 32.47
N GLN A 269 9.29 23.08 33.38
CA GLN A 269 9.68 23.49 34.76
C GLN A 269 10.48 22.32 35.34
N LYS A 270 11.79 22.37 35.17
CA LYS A 270 12.74 21.79 36.13
C LYS A 270 13.39 22.99 36.80
N ASN A 271 12.96 23.20 38.00
CA ASN A 271 13.63 24.09 38.96
C ASN A 271 15.02 23.53 39.29
N GLY A 272 15.96 24.47 39.41
CA GLY A 272 17.09 24.63 40.30
C GLY A 272 17.96 23.46 40.67
#